data_f9e486aa65c79cfadc2929151b6d20f3
#
_entry.id   f9e486aa65c79cfadc2929151b6d20f3
#
_cell.length_a   1.000
_cell.length_b   1.000
_cell.length_c   1.000
_cell.angle_alpha   90.00
_cell.angle_beta   90.00
_cell.angle_gamma   90.00
#
_symmetry.space_group_name_H-M   'P 1'
#
loop_
_entity.id
_entity.type
_entity.pdbx_description
1 polymer ?
#
loop_
_entity_poly.entity_id
_entity_poly.type
_entity_poly.pdbx_seq_one_letter_code
_entity_poly.pdbx_strand_id
1 'polypeptide(L)'
;MKIFIKTLILFFFTIFSFSQSDNNYEIYGELFDSSEIIDYNSEKDTFLNSSSKIKLGGEILSSCPMKGCWMKISVEKDTVLVRFKDYGFFVPKNGIEGKRTIINGNISVDTLSVAQLQHYAEDAGKSKEEIDLITEPKITISFLADGVLIKE
;
A
#
# COMPACT_ATOMS: atom_id res chain seq x y z
N MET A 1 42.00 -37.70 -52.47
CA MET A 1 40.58 -37.37 -52.35
C MET A 1 40.38 -36.89 -50.92
N LYS A 2 40.37 -35.57 -50.70
CA LYS A 2 40.28 -34.96 -49.34
C LYS A 2 38.84 -34.59 -49.06
N ILE A 3 38.20 -35.27 -48.11
CA ILE A 3 36.81 -35.04 -47.69
C ILE A 3 36.89 -33.94 -46.63
N PHE A 4 36.40 -32.72 -46.95
CA PHE A 4 36.22 -31.65 -45.98
C PHE A 4 34.90 -31.87 -45.25
N ILE A 5 34.95 -32.32 -43.98
CA ILE A 5 33.84 -32.33 -43.05
C ILE A 5 33.67 -30.91 -42.53
N LYS A 6 32.65 -30.21 -43.03
CA LYS A 6 32.18 -28.93 -42.47
C LYS A 6 31.34 -29.22 -41.23
N THR A 7 31.92 -29.05 -40.06
CA THR A 7 31.17 -29.13 -38.80
C THR A 7 30.35 -27.83 -38.65
N LEU A 8 29.06 -27.94 -38.86
CA LEU A 8 28.09 -26.86 -38.63
C LEU A 8 27.81 -26.79 -37.14
N ILE A 9 28.46 -25.86 -36.46
CA ILE A 9 28.14 -25.57 -35.03
C ILE A 9 26.87 -24.75 -35.01
N LEU A 10 25.76 -25.42 -34.67
CA LEU A 10 24.47 -24.77 -34.43
C LEU A 10 24.52 -24.11 -33.06
N PHE A 11 24.77 -22.78 -33.05
CA PHE A 11 24.77 -21.97 -31.84
C PHE A 11 23.31 -21.78 -31.40
N PHE A 12 22.87 -22.60 -30.44
CA PHE A 12 21.55 -22.47 -29.82
C PHE A 12 21.57 -21.26 -28.89
N PHE A 13 21.20 -20.10 -29.44
CA PHE A 13 20.98 -18.89 -28.66
C PHE A 13 19.68 -19.05 -27.89
N THR A 14 19.74 -19.58 -26.66
CA THR A 14 18.61 -19.56 -25.73
C THR A 14 18.35 -18.12 -25.34
N ILE A 15 17.36 -17.53 -25.96
CA ILE A 15 16.82 -16.23 -25.56
C ILE A 15 16.14 -16.47 -24.21
N PHE A 16 16.84 -16.15 -23.13
CA PHE A 16 16.20 -15.95 -21.83
C PHE A 16 15.30 -14.72 -21.98
N SER A 17 14.01 -14.98 -22.24
CA SER A 17 12.99 -13.94 -22.09
C SER A 17 12.92 -13.62 -20.60
N PHE A 18 13.62 -12.57 -20.19
CA PHE A 18 13.35 -11.87 -18.94
C PHE A 18 11.92 -11.34 -19.08
N SER A 19 10.96 -12.03 -18.44
CA SER A 19 9.65 -11.45 -18.18
C SER A 19 9.91 -10.22 -17.31
N GLN A 20 9.94 -9.05 -17.90
CA GLN A 20 9.86 -7.81 -17.16
C GLN A 20 8.48 -7.83 -16.51
N SER A 21 8.43 -8.08 -15.23
CA SER A 21 7.28 -7.76 -14.40
C SER A 21 7.03 -6.26 -14.59
N ASP A 22 5.89 -5.95 -15.18
CA ASP A 22 5.44 -4.57 -15.45
C ASP A 22 5.05 -3.92 -14.11
N ASN A 23 6.06 -3.65 -13.30
CA ASN A 23 5.92 -3.06 -11.97
C ASN A 23 5.98 -1.54 -12.11
N ASN A 24 4.95 -0.98 -12.77
CA ASN A 24 4.78 0.46 -12.90
C ASN A 24 4.16 0.98 -11.58
N TYR A 25 5.01 1.17 -10.58
CA TYR A 25 4.63 1.73 -9.29
C TYR A 25 5.37 3.03 -9.03
N GLU A 26 4.63 4.06 -8.63
CA GLU A 26 5.19 5.24 -7.98
C GLU A 26 5.49 4.92 -6.51
N ILE A 27 6.66 5.36 -6.02
CA ILE A 27 7.16 5.05 -4.68
C ILE A 27 7.11 6.30 -3.82
N TYR A 28 6.54 6.17 -2.62
CA TYR A 28 6.47 7.21 -1.60
C TYR A 28 7.07 6.70 -0.29
N GLY A 29 7.94 7.48 0.35
CA GLY A 29 8.64 7.08 1.57
C GLY A 29 9.84 6.17 1.34
N GLU A 30 10.05 5.18 2.20
CA GLU A 30 11.16 4.24 2.09
C GLU A 30 11.01 3.33 0.86
N LEU A 31 12.14 3.01 0.20
CA LEU A 31 12.17 2.09 -0.93
C LEU A 31 11.96 0.65 -0.45
N PHE A 32 11.07 -0.07 -1.12
CA PHE A 32 10.87 -1.49 -0.94
C PHE A 32 10.37 -2.13 -2.24
N ASP A 33 10.46 -3.45 -2.36
CA ASP A 33 9.96 -4.20 -3.51
C ASP A 33 8.50 -4.66 -3.31
N SER A 34 7.82 -4.99 -4.39
CA SER A 34 6.43 -5.44 -4.40
C SER A 34 6.25 -6.94 -4.13
N SER A 35 7.28 -7.65 -3.71
CA SER A 35 7.22 -9.08 -3.36
C SER A 35 6.76 -9.31 -1.92
N GLU A 36 6.43 -10.57 -1.59
CA GLU A 36 6.12 -11.00 -0.22
C GLU A 36 4.97 -10.23 0.45
N ILE A 37 3.91 -9.94 -0.32
CA ILE A 37 2.68 -9.39 0.23
C ILE A 37 2.00 -10.48 1.04
N ILE A 38 1.64 -10.18 2.29
CA ILE A 38 0.96 -11.15 3.16
C ILE A 38 -0.47 -11.44 2.67
N ASP A 39 -0.92 -12.66 2.90
CA ASP A 39 -2.34 -13.01 2.78
C ASP A 39 -3.11 -12.53 4.01
N TYR A 40 -3.85 -11.43 3.83
CA TYR A 40 -4.56 -10.77 4.91
C TYR A 40 -5.54 -11.69 5.64
N ASN A 41 -6.29 -12.52 4.92
CA ASN A 41 -7.33 -13.35 5.52
C ASN A 41 -6.75 -14.48 6.38
N SER A 42 -5.66 -15.10 5.94
CA SER A 42 -5.06 -16.25 6.63
C SER A 42 -4.15 -15.84 7.78
N GLU A 43 -3.58 -14.64 7.74
CA GLU A 43 -2.54 -14.21 8.69
C GLU A 43 -2.99 -13.08 9.63
N LYS A 44 -4.24 -12.59 9.49
CA LYS A 44 -4.76 -11.42 10.23
C LYS A 44 -4.49 -11.49 11.74
N ASP A 45 -4.85 -12.59 12.39
CA ASP A 45 -4.69 -12.72 13.83
C ASP A 45 -3.21 -12.79 14.26
N THR A 46 -2.35 -13.29 13.38
CA THR A 46 -0.91 -13.39 13.63
C THR A 46 -0.26 -12.00 13.62
N PHE A 47 -0.50 -11.20 12.59
CA PHE A 47 0.19 -9.91 12.46
C PHE A 47 -0.44 -8.80 13.31
N LEU A 48 -1.75 -8.85 13.63
CA LEU A 48 -2.35 -7.90 14.58
C LEU A 48 -1.77 -8.03 16.00
N ASN A 49 -1.24 -9.20 16.32
CA ASN A 49 -0.57 -9.47 17.60
C ASN A 49 0.97 -9.41 17.50
N SER A 50 1.50 -9.01 16.36
CA SER A 50 2.94 -8.93 16.09
C SER A 50 3.40 -7.49 15.92
N SER A 51 4.62 -7.21 16.37
CA SER A 51 5.30 -5.93 16.09
C SER A 51 6.14 -5.96 14.80
N SER A 52 6.05 -7.04 14.03
CA SER A 52 6.83 -7.21 12.80
C SER A 52 6.33 -6.29 11.69
N LYS A 53 7.24 -5.81 10.88
CA LYS A 53 6.89 -5.11 9.63
C LYS A 53 6.31 -6.11 8.64
N ILE A 54 5.27 -5.69 7.95
CA ILE A 54 4.58 -6.46 6.93
C ILE A 54 4.37 -5.65 5.67
N LYS A 55 4.19 -6.34 4.55
CA LYS A 55 3.71 -5.72 3.31
C LYS A 55 2.26 -6.11 3.08
N LEU A 56 1.40 -5.12 2.92
CA LEU A 56 -0.03 -5.30 2.76
C LEU A 56 -0.50 -4.68 1.45
N GLY A 57 -1.20 -5.46 0.63
CA GLY A 57 -1.82 -5.00 -0.61
C GLY A 57 -3.25 -4.56 -0.41
N GLY A 58 -3.69 -3.55 -1.16
CA GLY A 58 -5.07 -3.07 -1.12
C GLY A 58 -5.42 -2.13 -2.26
N GLU A 59 -6.61 -1.55 -2.18
CA GLU A 59 -7.10 -0.53 -3.10
C GLU A 59 -7.32 0.78 -2.34
N ILE A 60 -6.87 1.90 -2.89
CA ILE A 60 -7.01 3.21 -2.25
C ILE A 60 -8.46 3.68 -2.34
N LEU A 61 -9.06 3.92 -1.18
CA LEU A 61 -10.42 4.47 -1.06
C LEU A 61 -10.42 5.99 -1.05
N SER A 62 -9.45 6.60 -0.36
CA SER A 62 -9.31 8.05 -0.26
C SER A 62 -7.95 8.44 0.29
N SER A 63 -7.52 9.66 0.03
CA SER A 63 -6.36 10.29 0.66
C SER A 63 -6.75 11.63 1.30
N CYS A 64 -5.92 12.15 2.19
CA CYS A 64 -6.11 13.46 2.81
C CYS A 64 -6.11 14.56 1.73
N PRO A 65 -7.25 15.25 1.49
CA PRO A 65 -7.35 16.27 0.44
C PRO A 65 -6.55 17.54 0.77
N MET A 66 -6.19 17.74 2.04
CA MET A 66 -5.40 18.90 2.45
C MET A 66 -3.94 18.76 2.09
N LYS A 67 -3.31 17.61 2.41
CA LYS A 67 -1.86 17.41 2.26
C LYS A 67 -1.47 16.03 1.74
N GLY A 68 -2.38 15.04 1.65
CA GLY A 68 -2.03 13.66 1.36
C GLY A 68 -1.29 12.98 2.53
N CYS A 69 -1.54 13.40 3.78
CA CYS A 69 -0.80 12.97 4.97
C CYS A 69 -1.34 11.69 5.64
N TRP A 70 -2.43 11.18 5.14
CA TRP A 70 -3.01 9.88 5.45
C TRP A 70 -3.76 9.36 4.23
N MET A 71 -4.04 8.07 4.20
CA MET A 71 -4.96 7.47 3.24
C MET A 71 -5.77 6.37 3.89
N LYS A 72 -6.89 5.99 3.27
CA LYS A 72 -7.68 4.81 3.59
C LYS A 72 -7.57 3.84 2.44
N ILE A 73 -7.34 2.58 2.75
CA ILE A 73 -7.33 1.51 1.75
C ILE A 73 -8.35 0.44 2.11
N SER A 74 -8.92 -0.20 1.11
CA SER A 74 -9.68 -1.42 1.26
C SER A 74 -8.73 -2.60 1.18
N VAL A 75 -8.81 -3.48 2.17
CA VAL A 75 -8.09 -4.76 2.20
C VAL A 75 -9.13 -5.82 2.49
N GLU A 76 -9.50 -6.61 1.48
CA GLU A 76 -10.58 -7.56 1.56
C GLU A 76 -11.90 -6.90 2.02
N LYS A 77 -12.38 -7.23 3.23
CA LYS A 77 -13.61 -6.67 3.82
C LYS A 77 -13.36 -5.52 4.80
N ASP A 78 -12.09 -5.24 5.10
CA ASP A 78 -11.72 -4.24 6.09
C ASP A 78 -11.26 -2.94 5.42
N THR A 79 -11.45 -1.85 6.15
CA THR A 79 -10.87 -0.55 5.82
C THR A 79 -9.71 -0.29 6.77
N VAL A 80 -8.54 -0.03 6.21
CA VAL A 80 -7.32 0.25 6.96
C VAL A 80 -6.99 1.74 6.83
N LEU A 81 -6.82 2.41 7.98
CA LEU A 81 -6.32 3.79 8.03
C LEU A 81 -4.80 3.77 7.98
N VAL A 82 -4.22 4.32 6.93
CA VAL A 82 -2.77 4.40 6.74
C VAL A 82 -2.27 5.78 7.10
N ARG A 83 -1.38 5.83 8.08
CA ARG A 83 -0.62 7.02 8.47
C ARG A 83 0.83 6.83 8.08
N PHE A 84 1.52 7.92 7.79
CA PHE A 84 2.90 7.87 7.34
C PHE A 84 3.85 8.16 8.51
N LYS A 85 4.86 7.32 8.63
CA LYS A 85 5.81 7.35 9.74
C LYS A 85 6.49 8.72 9.83
N ASP A 86 6.53 9.25 11.03
CA ASP A 86 7.17 10.51 11.39
C ASP A 86 6.70 11.72 10.54
N TYR A 87 5.53 11.58 9.87
CA TYR A 87 5.03 12.58 8.91
C TYR A 87 6.04 12.86 7.78
N GLY A 88 6.86 11.84 7.45
CA GLY A 88 8.06 11.98 6.61
C GLY A 88 7.81 12.03 5.12
N PHE A 89 6.62 11.64 4.65
CA PHE A 89 6.22 11.69 3.24
C PHE A 89 4.71 11.82 3.09
N PHE A 90 4.26 12.12 1.87
CA PHE A 90 2.85 12.28 1.54
C PHE A 90 2.55 11.63 0.20
N VAL A 91 1.29 11.21 0.00
CA VAL A 91 0.78 10.71 -1.28
C VAL A 91 -0.01 11.81 -2.00
N PRO A 92 -0.32 11.66 -3.30
CA PRO A 92 -1.18 12.59 -4.02
C PRO A 92 -2.53 12.77 -3.32
N LYS A 93 -3.03 14.01 -3.33
CA LYS A 93 -4.30 14.36 -2.68
C LYS A 93 -5.53 13.87 -3.44
N ASN A 94 -5.40 13.63 -4.74
CA ASN A 94 -6.49 13.21 -5.65
C ASN A 94 -5.92 12.36 -6.78
N GLY A 95 -6.79 11.60 -7.46
CA GLY A 95 -6.43 10.84 -8.65
C GLY A 95 -5.72 9.53 -8.36
N ILE A 96 -5.74 9.10 -7.11
CA ILE A 96 -5.21 7.80 -6.67
C ILE A 96 -6.30 6.86 -6.16
N GLU A 97 -7.53 7.33 -6.02
CA GLU A 97 -8.67 6.51 -5.62
C GLU A 97 -8.91 5.39 -6.65
N GLY A 98 -9.18 4.18 -6.17
CA GLY A 98 -9.35 2.98 -6.98
C GLY A 98 -8.04 2.35 -7.47
N LYS A 99 -6.90 3.01 -7.28
CA LYS A 99 -5.59 2.42 -7.65
C LYS A 99 -5.16 1.35 -6.65
N ARG A 100 -4.50 0.32 -7.17
CA ARG A 100 -3.83 -0.68 -6.34
C ARG A 100 -2.65 -0.07 -5.62
N THR A 101 -2.48 -0.46 -4.37
CA THR A 101 -1.36 -0.02 -3.53
C THR A 101 -0.77 -1.18 -2.75
N ILE A 102 0.52 -1.07 -2.44
CA ILE A 102 1.21 -1.93 -1.49
C ILE A 102 1.83 -1.00 -0.46
N ILE A 103 1.60 -1.29 0.81
CA ILE A 103 2.15 -0.54 1.93
C ILE A 103 3.10 -1.43 2.73
N ASN A 104 4.21 -0.85 3.18
CA ASN A 104 5.21 -1.52 4.01
C ASN A 104 5.32 -0.82 5.35
N GLY A 105 5.19 -1.55 6.46
CA GLY A 105 5.24 -0.98 7.80
C GLY A 105 4.57 -1.86 8.85
N ASN A 106 3.97 -1.23 9.85
CA ASN A 106 3.37 -1.91 10.99
C ASN A 106 1.86 -1.71 11.03
N ILE A 107 1.12 -2.81 11.25
CA ILE A 107 -0.33 -2.80 11.45
C ILE A 107 -0.65 -2.81 12.95
N SER A 108 -1.76 -2.17 13.32
CA SER A 108 -2.28 -2.16 14.70
C SER A 108 -3.80 -2.05 14.70
N VAL A 109 -4.39 -2.42 15.83
CA VAL A 109 -5.80 -2.09 16.14
C VAL A 109 -5.78 -0.89 17.08
N ASP A 110 -6.29 0.23 16.61
CA ASP A 110 -6.31 1.48 17.36
C ASP A 110 -7.74 1.89 17.72
N THR A 111 -7.87 2.62 18.81
CA THR A 111 -9.09 3.35 19.14
C THR A 111 -8.91 4.80 18.76
N LEU A 112 -9.57 5.24 17.69
CA LEU A 112 -9.60 6.66 17.31
C LEU A 112 -10.51 7.41 18.28
N SER A 113 -9.98 8.43 18.92
CA SER A 113 -10.77 9.33 19.78
C SER A 113 -11.74 10.17 18.93
N VAL A 114 -12.77 10.72 19.57
CA VAL A 114 -13.72 11.64 18.93
C VAL A 114 -12.98 12.79 18.24
N ALA A 115 -12.00 13.40 18.91
CA ALA A 115 -11.22 14.50 18.34
C ALA A 115 -10.43 14.10 17.08
N GLN A 116 -9.86 12.89 17.04
CA GLN A 116 -9.19 12.38 15.84
C GLN A 116 -10.17 12.11 14.69
N LEU A 117 -11.33 11.53 14.99
CA LEU A 117 -12.37 11.28 13.99
C LEU A 117 -12.92 12.59 13.42
N GLN A 118 -13.16 13.59 14.26
CA GLN A 118 -13.60 14.93 13.86
C GLN A 118 -12.54 15.61 12.98
N HIS A 119 -11.27 15.53 13.35
CA HIS A 119 -10.17 16.06 12.55
C HIS A 119 -10.09 15.40 11.14
N TYR A 120 -10.23 14.09 11.05
CA TYR A 120 -10.27 13.40 9.75
C TYR A 120 -11.52 13.76 8.92
N ALA A 121 -12.64 14.01 9.57
CA ALA A 121 -13.86 14.46 8.91
C ALA A 121 -13.71 15.90 8.37
N GLU A 122 -13.06 16.77 9.14
CA GLU A 122 -12.73 18.14 8.74
C GLU A 122 -11.77 18.15 7.55
N ASP A 123 -10.69 17.37 7.60
CA ASP A 123 -9.75 17.18 6.48
C ASP A 123 -10.44 16.65 5.22
N ALA A 124 -11.45 15.80 5.39
CA ALA A 124 -12.25 15.26 4.30
C ALA A 124 -13.32 16.26 3.78
N GLY A 125 -13.38 17.48 4.33
CA GLY A 125 -14.32 18.53 3.89
C GLY A 125 -15.76 18.28 4.30
N LYS A 126 -15.99 17.52 5.39
CA LYS A 126 -17.34 17.31 5.93
C LYS A 126 -17.90 18.60 6.51
N SER A 127 -19.25 18.73 6.48
CA SER A 127 -19.90 19.88 7.10
C SER A 127 -19.76 19.85 8.62
N LYS A 128 -19.91 21.03 9.24
CA LYS A 128 -19.84 21.14 10.70
C LYS A 128 -20.88 20.25 11.38
N GLU A 129 -22.07 20.18 10.82
CA GLU A 129 -23.17 19.34 11.32
C GLU A 129 -22.80 17.85 11.30
N GLU A 130 -22.14 17.37 10.22
CA GLU A 130 -21.65 16.00 10.13
C GLU A 130 -20.52 15.71 11.14
N ILE A 131 -19.65 16.68 11.37
CA ILE A 131 -18.54 16.57 12.34
C ILE A 131 -19.10 16.53 13.76
N ASP A 132 -20.05 17.38 14.09
CA ASP A 132 -20.67 17.46 15.45
C ASP A 132 -21.45 16.18 15.80
N LEU A 133 -21.89 15.39 14.81
CA LEU A 133 -22.50 14.07 15.02
C LEU A 133 -21.51 12.98 15.45
N ILE A 134 -20.21 13.22 15.34
CA ILE A 134 -19.16 12.28 15.79
C ILE A 134 -18.97 12.46 17.30
N THR A 135 -19.62 11.62 18.08
CA THR A 135 -19.67 11.74 19.53
C THR A 135 -19.02 10.55 20.27
N GLU A 136 -18.69 9.47 19.54
CA GLU A 136 -18.13 8.26 20.14
C GLU A 136 -16.79 7.87 19.48
N PRO A 137 -15.84 7.29 20.24
CA PRO A 137 -14.61 6.76 19.70
C PRO A 137 -14.88 5.53 18.82
N LYS A 138 -14.00 5.24 17.89
CA LYS A 138 -14.13 4.10 16.96
C LYS A 138 -12.88 3.24 16.96
N ILE A 139 -13.07 1.92 17.15
CA ILE A 139 -11.99 0.95 16.90
C ILE A 139 -11.77 0.83 15.40
N THR A 140 -10.53 0.92 14.98
CA THR A 140 -10.12 0.84 13.57
C THR A 140 -8.82 0.06 13.42
N ILE A 141 -8.66 -0.55 12.26
CA ILE A 141 -7.37 -1.09 11.85
C ILE A 141 -6.55 0.06 11.29
N SER A 142 -5.39 0.28 11.88
CA SER A 142 -4.44 1.30 11.49
C SER A 142 -3.16 0.68 10.95
N PHE A 143 -2.48 1.39 10.07
CA PHE A 143 -1.20 1.01 9.53
C PHE A 143 -0.24 2.21 9.57
N LEU A 144 0.91 2.04 10.19
CA LEU A 144 1.98 3.03 10.16
C LEU A 144 2.95 2.64 9.05
N ALA A 145 2.85 3.31 7.92
CA ALA A 145 3.64 3.01 6.74
C ALA A 145 5.00 3.70 6.76
N ASP A 146 6.06 2.93 6.55
CA ASP A 146 7.40 3.42 6.23
C ASP A 146 7.49 3.80 4.74
N GLY A 147 6.77 3.07 3.88
CA GLY A 147 6.71 3.30 2.44
C GLY A 147 5.40 2.83 1.82
N VAL A 148 5.09 3.39 0.66
CA VAL A 148 3.88 3.12 -0.14
C VAL A 148 4.25 2.99 -1.62
N LEU A 149 3.74 1.98 -2.27
CA LEU A 149 3.77 1.80 -3.72
C LEU A 149 2.34 2.03 -4.25
N ILE A 150 2.17 2.90 -5.24
CA ILE A 150 0.89 3.15 -5.91
C ILE A 150 1.03 2.76 -7.38
N LYS A 151 0.16 1.89 -7.87
CA LYS A 151 0.19 1.48 -9.27
C LYS A 151 -0.23 2.66 -10.16
N GLU A 152 0.56 2.93 -11.22
CA GLU A 152 0.26 3.97 -12.22
C GLU A 152 -1.04 3.73 -13.00
#